data_4de068ae36b34bd06715b5a27b22f29a
#
_entry.id   4de068ae36b34bd06715b5a27b22f29a
#
_cell.length_a   1.000
_cell.length_b   1.000
_cell.length_c   1.000
_cell.angle_alpha   90.00
_cell.angle_beta   90.00
_cell.angle_gamma   90.00
#
_symmetry.space_group_name_H-M   'P 1'
#
loop_
_entity.id
_entity.type
_entity.pdbx_description
1 polymer ?
#
loop_
_entity_poly.entity_id
_entity_poly.type
_entity_poly.pdbx_seq_one_letter_code
_entity_poly.pdbx_strand_id
1 'polypeptide(L)'
;MVDAVVAMAILSMAIVPLGFSFARERRALRAEYFRAAADEIVDGETEILAAGDWKNFPDGAQAYTVHSRAAANLPAGHFQLTKTGNHLRLEWTPDQREGIGAVAREVNVK
;
A
#
# COMPACT_ATOMS: atom_id res chain seq x y z
N MET A 1 52.11 8.20 9.28
CA MET A 1 51.06 8.91 10.01
C MET A 1 50.11 9.68 9.09
N VAL A 2 50.63 10.36 8.07
CA VAL A 2 49.77 11.12 7.12
C VAL A 2 48.85 10.19 6.31
N ASP A 3 49.33 9.01 5.95
CA ASP A 3 48.56 8.02 5.16
C ASP A 3 47.34 7.49 5.92
N ALA A 4 47.44 7.31 7.24
CA ALA A 4 46.33 6.85 8.05
C ALA A 4 45.20 7.89 8.15
N VAL A 5 45.56 9.18 8.23
CA VAL A 5 44.60 10.28 8.30
C VAL A 5 43.87 10.44 6.96
N VAL A 6 44.58 10.30 5.84
CA VAL A 6 43.99 10.36 4.48
C VAL A 6 43.03 9.18 4.27
N ALA A 7 43.40 7.97 4.69
CA ALA A 7 42.55 6.79 4.58
C ALA A 7 41.27 6.93 5.40
N MET A 8 41.34 7.48 6.61
CA MET A 8 40.15 7.75 7.45
C MET A 8 39.23 8.80 6.83
N ALA A 9 39.79 9.85 6.21
CA ALA A 9 39.01 10.88 5.54
C ALA A 9 38.25 10.32 4.34
N ILE A 10 38.89 9.47 3.54
CA ILE A 10 38.25 8.80 2.38
C ILE A 10 37.13 7.87 2.86
N LEU A 11 37.36 7.11 3.91
CA LEU A 11 36.36 6.19 4.48
C LEU A 11 35.14 6.95 4.99
N SER A 12 35.34 8.08 5.66
CA SER A 12 34.26 8.93 6.16
C SER A 12 33.42 9.50 5.03
N MET A 13 34.04 9.90 3.92
CA MET A 13 33.34 10.39 2.74
C MET A 13 32.49 9.30 2.05
N ALA A 14 32.92 8.05 2.11
CA ALA A 14 32.19 6.94 1.52
C ALA A 14 30.97 6.50 2.38
N ILE A 15 31.08 6.58 3.70
CA ILE A 15 30.02 6.12 4.63
C ILE A 15 28.77 7.01 4.56
N VAL A 16 28.92 8.33 4.45
CA VAL A 16 27.80 9.27 4.43
C VAL A 16 26.85 9.04 3.25
N PRO A 17 27.30 8.92 1.99
CA PRO A 17 26.42 8.60 0.86
C PRO A 17 25.71 7.26 1.00
N LEU A 18 26.37 6.24 1.56
CA LEU A 18 25.77 4.93 1.80
C LEU A 18 24.62 5.02 2.79
N GLY A 19 24.76 5.80 3.86
CA GLY A 19 23.71 6.01 4.85
C GLY A 19 22.45 6.61 4.24
N PHE A 20 22.59 7.59 3.35
CA PHE A 20 21.46 8.19 2.63
C PHE A 20 20.80 7.21 1.67
N SER A 21 21.56 6.38 0.98
CA SER A 21 21.05 5.36 0.08
C SER A 21 20.20 4.33 0.83
N PHE A 22 20.65 3.84 1.98
CA PHE A 22 19.90 2.91 2.82
C PHE A 22 18.59 3.52 3.32
N ALA A 23 18.58 4.79 3.71
CA ALA A 23 17.36 5.46 4.16
C ALA A 23 16.31 5.54 3.04
N ARG A 24 16.72 5.82 1.81
CA ARG A 24 15.84 5.84 0.64
C ARG A 24 15.30 4.45 0.33
N GLU A 25 16.16 3.43 0.36
CA GLU A 25 15.74 2.05 0.13
C GLU A 25 14.72 1.57 1.15
N ARG A 26 14.90 1.91 2.43
CA ARG A 26 13.95 1.56 3.48
C ARG A 26 12.60 2.20 3.26
N ARG A 27 12.55 3.45 2.82
CA ARG A 27 11.28 4.15 2.51
C ARG A 27 10.58 3.51 1.32
N ALA A 28 11.33 3.19 0.26
CA ALA A 28 10.79 2.53 -0.91
C ALA A 28 10.26 1.14 -0.58
N LEU A 29 11.00 0.35 0.19
CA LEU A 29 10.58 -0.99 0.62
C LEU A 29 9.34 -0.94 1.51
N ARG A 30 9.25 0.05 2.39
CA ARG A 30 8.06 0.23 3.23
C ARG A 30 6.83 0.57 2.41
N ALA A 31 6.98 1.46 1.42
CA ALA A 31 5.89 1.82 0.52
C ALA A 31 5.42 0.61 -0.30
N GLU A 32 6.35 -0.19 -0.82
CA GLU A 32 6.05 -1.42 -1.54
C GLU A 32 5.37 -2.46 -0.63
N TYR A 33 5.82 -2.59 0.59
CA TYR A 33 5.23 -3.50 1.57
C TYR A 33 3.77 -3.13 1.84
N PHE A 34 3.47 -1.86 2.11
CA PHE A 34 2.11 -1.42 2.37
C PHE A 34 1.22 -1.56 1.14
N ARG A 35 1.77 -1.29 -0.03
CA ARG A 35 1.04 -1.46 -1.29
C ARG A 35 0.71 -2.94 -1.53
N ALA A 36 1.65 -3.84 -1.32
CA ALA A 36 1.44 -5.27 -1.45
C ALA A 36 0.41 -5.78 -0.42
N ALA A 37 0.49 -5.32 0.82
CA ALA A 37 -0.47 -5.67 1.86
C ALA A 37 -1.88 -5.16 1.52
N ALA A 38 -2.00 -3.93 1.03
CA ALA A 38 -3.27 -3.36 0.61
C ALA A 38 -3.85 -4.12 -0.58
N ASP A 39 -3.01 -4.47 -1.54
CA ASP A 39 -3.41 -5.24 -2.73
C ASP A 39 -3.97 -6.61 -2.33
N GLU A 40 -3.32 -7.29 -1.41
CA GLU A 40 -3.75 -8.58 -0.88
C GLU A 40 -5.09 -8.47 -0.13
N ILE A 41 -5.27 -7.43 0.67
CA ILE A 41 -6.53 -7.16 1.38
C ILE A 41 -7.65 -6.85 0.38
N VAL A 42 -7.40 -5.99 -0.59
CA VAL A 42 -8.38 -5.63 -1.64
C VAL A 42 -8.76 -6.87 -2.45
N ASP A 43 -7.81 -7.72 -2.79
CA ASP A 43 -8.06 -8.99 -3.48
C ASP A 43 -8.96 -9.90 -2.67
N GLY A 44 -8.62 -10.15 -1.41
CA GLY A 44 -9.40 -11.03 -0.53
C GLY A 44 -10.81 -10.52 -0.31
N GLU A 45 -10.99 -9.22 -0.07
CA GLU A 45 -12.30 -8.61 0.12
C GLU A 45 -13.11 -8.64 -1.17
N THR A 46 -12.47 -8.46 -2.33
CA THR A 46 -13.13 -8.56 -3.64
C THR A 46 -13.66 -9.97 -3.88
N GLU A 47 -12.92 -11.00 -3.47
CA GLU A 47 -13.38 -12.39 -3.55
C GLU A 47 -14.60 -12.63 -2.68
N ILE A 48 -14.64 -12.09 -1.47
CA ILE A 48 -15.79 -12.17 -0.58
C ILE A 48 -17.02 -11.51 -1.22
N LEU A 49 -16.83 -10.33 -1.78
CA LEU A 49 -17.89 -9.62 -2.49
C LEU A 49 -18.40 -10.42 -3.69
N ALA A 50 -17.50 -10.95 -4.50
CA ALA A 50 -17.84 -11.73 -5.68
C ALA A 50 -18.55 -13.03 -5.33
N ALA A 51 -18.27 -13.60 -4.17
CA ALA A 51 -18.92 -14.83 -3.68
C ALA A 51 -20.39 -14.64 -3.30
N GLY A 52 -20.84 -13.41 -3.11
CA GLY A 52 -22.25 -13.14 -2.82
C GLY A 52 -22.52 -11.92 -1.94
N ASP A 53 -21.53 -11.43 -1.24
CA ASP A 53 -21.69 -10.29 -0.33
C ASP A 53 -22.04 -8.97 -1.08
N TRP A 54 -21.74 -8.90 -2.36
CA TRP A 54 -22.08 -7.76 -3.22
C TRP A 54 -23.59 -7.46 -3.23
N LYS A 55 -24.43 -8.46 -2.97
CA LYS A 55 -25.87 -8.29 -2.95
C LYS A 55 -26.38 -7.43 -1.81
N ASN A 56 -25.55 -7.29 -0.76
CA ASN A 56 -25.88 -6.53 0.43
C ASN A 56 -25.59 -5.02 0.27
N PHE A 57 -25.02 -4.61 -0.86
CA PHE A 57 -24.63 -3.23 -1.11
C PHE A 57 -25.48 -2.62 -2.20
N PRO A 58 -25.93 -1.34 -2.04
CA PRO A 58 -26.64 -0.62 -3.09
C PRO A 58 -25.67 -0.16 -4.18
N ASP A 59 -26.20 0.19 -5.33
CA ASP A 59 -25.43 0.79 -6.42
C ASP A 59 -24.87 2.14 -5.98
N GLY A 60 -23.69 2.50 -6.49
CA GLY A 60 -23.03 3.76 -6.22
C GLY A 60 -21.76 3.61 -5.41
N ALA A 61 -21.12 4.73 -5.11
CA ALA A 61 -19.93 4.80 -4.30
C ALA A 61 -20.29 4.86 -2.82
N GLN A 62 -19.63 4.05 -2.01
CA GLN A 62 -19.92 3.94 -0.58
C GLN A 62 -18.67 3.54 0.20
N ALA A 63 -18.61 3.93 1.47
CA ALA A 63 -17.55 3.48 2.36
C ALA A 63 -17.66 1.97 2.58
N TYR A 64 -16.53 1.30 2.61
CA TYR A 64 -16.47 -0.16 2.79
C TYR A 64 -15.67 -0.51 4.04
N THR A 65 -16.23 -1.36 4.88
CA THR A 65 -15.56 -1.86 6.08
C THR A 65 -15.01 -3.25 5.77
N VAL A 66 -13.69 -3.39 5.82
CA VAL A 66 -13.02 -4.66 5.52
C VAL A 66 -13.15 -5.64 6.67
N HIS A 67 -13.19 -6.92 6.34
CA HIS A 67 -13.23 -8.01 7.30
C HIS A 67 -11.84 -8.39 7.79
N SER A 68 -10.81 -8.09 7.01
CA SER A 68 -9.44 -8.47 7.32
C SER A 68 -8.87 -7.65 8.48
N ARG A 69 -8.35 -8.34 9.49
CA ARG A 69 -7.65 -7.70 10.62
C ARG A 69 -6.32 -7.09 10.20
N ALA A 70 -5.73 -7.57 9.11
CA ALA A 70 -4.48 -7.06 8.58
C ALA A 70 -4.59 -5.59 8.14
N ALA A 71 -5.80 -5.11 7.86
CA ALA A 71 -6.05 -3.70 7.51
C ALA A 71 -5.62 -2.75 8.62
N ALA A 72 -5.61 -3.17 9.88
CA ALA A 72 -5.14 -2.35 11.00
C ALA A 72 -3.64 -2.03 10.91
N ASN A 73 -2.87 -2.81 10.16
CA ASN A 73 -1.44 -2.60 9.97
C ASN A 73 -1.12 -1.65 8.81
N LEU A 74 -2.13 -1.26 8.04
CA LEU A 74 -1.95 -0.29 6.96
C LEU A 74 -1.86 1.13 7.52
N PRO A 75 -1.20 2.06 6.78
CA PRO A 75 -1.29 3.48 7.11
C PRO A 75 -2.73 3.96 7.11
N ALA A 76 -2.99 5.10 7.74
CA ALA A 76 -4.31 5.70 7.77
C ALA A 76 -4.83 5.91 6.34
N GLY A 77 -6.03 5.43 6.07
CA GLY A 77 -6.65 5.48 4.77
C GLY A 77 -8.09 4.98 4.86
N HIS A 78 -8.73 4.86 3.72
CA HIS A 78 -10.11 4.38 3.67
C HIS A 78 -10.34 3.48 2.48
N PHE A 79 -11.29 2.56 2.65
CA PHE A 79 -11.76 1.67 1.59
C PHE A 79 -13.08 2.19 1.05
N GLN A 80 -13.22 2.18 -0.26
CA GLN A 80 -14.43 2.61 -0.96
C GLN A 80 -14.87 1.53 -1.95
N LEU A 81 -16.14 1.16 -1.88
CA LEU A 81 -16.75 0.24 -2.82
C LEU A 81 -17.63 1.04 -3.79
N THR A 82 -17.41 0.86 -5.07
CA THR A 82 -18.28 1.40 -6.11
C THR A 82 -18.95 0.24 -6.84
N LYS A 83 -20.26 0.20 -6.77
CA LYS A 83 -21.07 -0.83 -7.43
C LYS A 83 -21.90 -0.19 -8.54
N THR A 84 -21.82 -0.74 -9.73
CA THR A 84 -22.61 -0.30 -10.89
C THR A 84 -23.15 -1.54 -11.59
N GLY A 85 -24.42 -1.90 -11.31
CA GLY A 85 -25.02 -3.12 -11.84
C GLY A 85 -24.23 -4.35 -11.37
N ASN A 86 -23.57 -5.03 -12.28
CA ASN A 86 -22.76 -6.21 -12.02
C ASN A 86 -21.26 -5.90 -11.87
N HIS A 87 -20.89 -4.62 -11.95
CA HIS A 87 -19.49 -4.20 -11.85
C HIS A 87 -19.18 -3.71 -10.45
N LEU A 88 -18.14 -4.26 -9.84
CA LEU A 88 -17.66 -3.88 -8.53
C LEU A 88 -16.24 -3.36 -8.62
N ARG A 89 -15.99 -2.26 -7.94
CA ARG A 89 -14.65 -1.70 -7.78
C ARG A 89 -14.40 -1.42 -6.31
N LEU A 90 -13.41 -2.09 -5.74
CA LEU A 90 -12.97 -1.83 -4.37
C LEU A 90 -11.62 -1.12 -4.43
N GLU A 91 -11.53 0.02 -3.76
CA GLU A 91 -10.34 0.86 -3.76
C GLU A 91 -9.94 1.22 -2.33
N TRP A 92 -8.65 1.12 -2.05
CA TRP A 92 -8.04 1.65 -0.83
C TRP A 92 -7.24 2.90 -1.20
N THR A 93 -7.49 4.00 -0.48
CA THR A 93 -6.81 5.28 -0.67
C THR A 93 -6.17 5.69 0.65
N PRO A 94 -4.83 5.86 0.68
CA PRO A 94 -4.17 6.36 1.88
C PRO A 94 -4.47 7.85 2.08
N ASP A 95 -4.59 8.27 3.34
CA ASP A 95 -4.84 9.68 3.67
C ASP A 95 -3.61 10.54 3.37
N GLN A 96 -2.41 9.97 3.54
CA GLN A 96 -1.15 10.65 3.24
C GLN A 96 -0.47 9.95 2.06
N ARG A 97 -0.19 10.72 1.01
CA ARG A 97 0.46 10.20 -0.20
C ARG A 97 1.98 10.22 -0.07
N GLU A 98 2.53 9.39 0.79
CA GLU A 98 3.97 9.25 0.95
C GLU A 98 4.53 8.14 0.04
N GLY A 99 4.34 8.29 -1.27
CA GLY A 99 4.83 7.31 -2.24
C GLY A 99 3.97 6.04 -2.35
N ILE A 100 2.87 5.96 -1.60
CA ILE A 100 1.92 4.85 -1.69
C ILE A 100 0.73 5.32 -2.51
N GLY A 101 0.53 4.75 -3.68
CA GLY A 101 -0.63 5.04 -4.51
C GLY A 101 -1.88 4.33 -4.03
N ALA A 102 -3.04 4.73 -4.54
CA ALA A 102 -4.29 4.01 -4.33
C ALA A 102 -4.21 2.61 -4.94
N VAL A 103 -4.82 1.64 -4.28
CA VAL A 103 -4.89 0.26 -4.75
C VAL A 103 -6.36 -0.08 -5.02
N ALA A 104 -6.66 -0.51 -6.23
CA ALA A 104 -8.01 -0.82 -6.64
C ALA A 104 -8.09 -2.16 -7.37
N ARG A 105 -9.21 -2.83 -7.21
CA ARG A 105 -9.54 -4.03 -7.96
C ARG A 105 -10.96 -3.96 -8.47
N GLU A 106 -11.14 -4.43 -9.69
CA GLU A 106 -12.45 -4.46 -10.34
C GLU A 106 -12.83 -5.90 -10.67
N VAL A 107 -14.11 -6.22 -10.53
CA VAL A 107 -14.65 -7.53 -10.85
C VAL A 107 -16.07 -7.39 -11.37
N ASN A 108 -16.47 -8.24 -12.30
CA ASN A 108 -17.85 -8.35 -12.75
C ASN A 108 -18.48 -9.58 -12.07
N VAL A 109 -19.63 -9.38 -11.47
CA VAL A 109 -20.41 -10.44 -10.82
C VAL A 109 -21.68 -10.71 -11.63
N LYS A 110 -22.19 -11.92 -11.53
CA LYS A 110 -23.40 -12.31 -12.25
C LYS A 110 -24.61 -12.24 -11.35
#